data_b29a744d91cdadd22bfdeb1264abbe1b
#
_entry.id   b29a744d91cdadd22bfdeb1264abbe1b
#
_cell.length_a   1.000
_cell.length_b   1.000
_cell.length_c   1.000
_cell.angle_alpha   90.00
_cell.angle_beta   90.00
_cell.angle_gamma   90.00
#
_symmetry.space_group_name_H-M   'P 1'
#
loop_
_entity.id
_entity.type
_entity.pdbx_description
1 polymer ?
#
loop_
_entity_poly.entity_id
_entity_poly.type
_entity_poly.pdbx_seq_one_letter_code
_entity_poly.pdbx_strand_id
1 'polypeptide(L)'
;FVKLVAGDFQPSSGNISYDKLLLENLSLEEKANLRAVMSQNQHVYFDFYVKEIVEMGWIGKNCKGSEYINTLLDVSKECFIEDLLNKKFKYLSGGEQRRVHLARTFLQLKSMDNFLKNKYLILDEPLTHLDIYYEIKIMNLIKKIAKTGVGILMILHDLNIALKFSNKIAIFSKGKLKSHGLTSKVLVPKNLKETYGLDMHVHKNPNYIQYF
;
A
#
# COMPACT_ATOMS: atom_id res chain seq x y z
N PHE A 1 4.30 8.84 -10.35
CA PHE A 1 5.40 8.09 -9.71
C PHE A 1 4.98 6.65 -9.41
N VAL A 2 3.88 6.41 -8.67
CA VAL A 2 3.44 5.05 -8.30
C VAL A 2 3.25 4.15 -9.51
N LYS A 3 2.55 4.61 -10.55
CA LYS A 3 2.34 3.84 -11.79
C LYS A 3 3.64 3.45 -12.50
N LEU A 4 4.68 4.29 -12.41
CA LEU A 4 6.02 3.95 -12.94
C LEU A 4 6.67 2.84 -12.11
N VAL A 5 6.69 2.99 -10.77
CA VAL A 5 7.25 1.97 -9.89
C VAL A 5 6.44 0.69 -9.95
N ALA A 6 5.12 0.77 -10.07
CA ALA A 6 4.27 -0.40 -10.28
C ALA A 6 4.52 -1.10 -11.64
N GLY A 7 5.11 -0.41 -12.62
CA GLY A 7 5.36 -0.92 -13.95
C GLY A 7 4.14 -0.85 -14.88
N ASP A 8 3.17 0.02 -14.56
CA ASP A 8 2.02 0.30 -15.42
C ASP A 8 2.42 1.20 -16.59
N PHE A 9 3.46 2.03 -16.39
CA PHE A 9 4.05 2.90 -17.41
C PHE A 9 5.56 2.74 -17.45
N GLN A 10 6.14 2.97 -18.64
CA GLN A 10 7.58 3.07 -18.79
C GLN A 10 8.08 4.48 -18.47
N PRO A 11 9.26 4.63 -17.86
CA PRO A 11 9.87 5.95 -17.66
C PRO A 11 10.32 6.54 -19.01
N SER A 12 10.19 7.86 -19.18
CA SER A 12 10.68 8.56 -20.36
C SER A 12 12.22 8.59 -20.43
N SER A 13 12.88 8.41 -19.29
CA SER A 13 14.34 8.29 -19.18
C SER A 13 14.71 7.59 -17.88
N GLY A 14 15.88 6.96 -17.86
CA GLY A 14 16.35 6.18 -16.70
C GLY A 14 15.66 4.82 -16.60
N ASN A 15 15.93 4.09 -15.53
CA ASN A 15 15.47 2.71 -15.32
C ASN A 15 14.83 2.58 -13.94
N ILE A 16 13.97 1.60 -13.79
CA ILE A 16 13.40 1.19 -12.50
C ILE A 16 13.88 -0.22 -12.21
N SER A 17 14.42 -0.43 -11.02
CA SER A 17 14.83 -1.74 -10.57
C SER A 17 14.31 -2.07 -9.18
N TYR A 18 13.96 -3.32 -8.98
CA TYR A 18 13.73 -3.92 -7.68
C TYR A 18 14.97 -4.74 -7.33
N ASP A 19 15.69 -4.32 -6.30
CA ASP A 19 17.05 -4.80 -6.03
C ASP A 19 17.94 -4.64 -7.28
N LYS A 20 18.34 -5.74 -7.90
CA LYS A 20 19.15 -5.75 -9.13
C LYS A 20 18.36 -6.13 -10.38
N LEU A 21 17.04 -6.35 -10.26
CA LEU A 21 16.18 -6.75 -11.36
C LEU A 21 15.59 -5.52 -12.03
N LEU A 22 15.89 -5.31 -13.30
CA LEU A 22 15.27 -4.25 -14.11
C LEU A 22 13.80 -4.60 -14.36
N LEU A 23 12.91 -3.68 -14.02
CA LEU A 23 11.47 -3.89 -14.10
C LEU A 23 10.98 -4.12 -15.54
N GLU A 24 11.63 -3.52 -16.52
CA GLU A 24 11.30 -3.67 -17.94
C GLU A 24 11.53 -5.08 -18.47
N ASN A 25 12.50 -5.80 -17.89
CA ASN A 25 12.89 -7.15 -18.30
C ASN A 25 12.02 -8.25 -17.67
N LEU A 26 11.14 -7.88 -16.74
CA LEU A 26 10.29 -8.84 -16.03
C LEU A 26 8.96 -9.06 -16.78
N SER A 27 8.57 -10.31 -16.92
CA SER A 27 7.23 -10.72 -17.38
C SER A 27 6.14 -10.25 -16.40
N LEU A 28 4.89 -10.31 -16.82
CA LEU A 28 3.75 -9.98 -15.96
C LEU A 28 3.67 -10.90 -14.73
N GLU A 29 3.95 -12.18 -14.92
CA GLU A 29 3.96 -13.18 -13.85
C GLU A 29 5.08 -12.90 -12.83
N GLU A 30 6.29 -12.63 -13.30
CA GLU A 30 7.41 -12.26 -12.44
C GLU A 30 7.12 -10.96 -11.67
N LYS A 31 6.52 -9.96 -12.33
CA LYS A 31 6.08 -8.74 -11.65
C LYS A 31 5.03 -9.03 -10.58
N ALA A 32 4.05 -9.89 -10.87
CA ALA A 32 3.01 -10.26 -9.90
C ALA A 32 3.58 -10.99 -8.68
N ASN A 33 4.61 -11.83 -8.88
CA ASN A 33 5.32 -12.54 -7.81
C ASN A 33 6.38 -11.69 -7.08
N LEU A 34 6.73 -10.53 -7.62
CA LEU A 34 7.67 -9.59 -7.01
C LEU A 34 6.97 -8.56 -6.12
N ARG A 35 5.82 -8.05 -6.58
CA ARG A 35 5.12 -6.96 -5.90
C ARG A 35 3.60 -7.09 -5.95
N ALA A 36 2.96 -6.74 -4.84
CA ALA A 36 1.52 -6.49 -4.78
C ALA A 36 1.26 -4.97 -4.84
N VAL A 37 0.27 -4.56 -5.63
CA VAL A 37 -0.04 -3.15 -5.88
C VAL A 37 -1.49 -2.85 -5.59
N MET A 38 -1.74 -1.84 -4.76
CA MET A 38 -3.03 -1.20 -4.57
C MET A 38 -3.01 0.19 -5.22
N SER A 39 -3.66 0.34 -6.34
CA SER A 39 -3.80 1.64 -7.05
C SER A 39 -4.87 2.51 -6.39
N GLN A 40 -4.78 3.83 -6.60
CA GLN A 40 -5.73 4.81 -6.05
C GLN A 40 -7.16 4.57 -6.53
N ASN A 41 -7.34 4.41 -7.84
CA ASN A 41 -8.64 4.21 -8.47
C ASN A 41 -8.81 2.74 -8.88
N GLN A 42 -9.68 2.03 -8.20
CA GLN A 42 -10.01 0.63 -8.49
C GLN A 42 -11.51 0.53 -8.69
N HIS A 43 -11.96 0.80 -9.94
CA HIS A 43 -13.37 0.67 -10.29
C HIS A 43 -13.73 -0.78 -10.54
N VAL A 44 -14.78 -1.25 -9.88
CA VAL A 44 -15.39 -2.54 -10.11
C VAL A 44 -16.68 -2.31 -10.87
N TYR A 45 -16.70 -2.66 -12.15
CA TYR A 45 -17.84 -2.39 -13.04
C TYR A 45 -18.91 -3.47 -13.00
N PHE A 46 -18.57 -4.67 -12.53
CA PHE A 46 -19.48 -5.82 -12.49
C PHE A 46 -20.01 -6.07 -11.09
N ASP A 47 -21.10 -6.81 -11.03
CA ASP A 47 -21.83 -7.09 -9.78
C ASP A 47 -21.22 -8.26 -8.99
N PHE A 48 -19.96 -8.12 -8.60
CA PHE A 48 -19.21 -9.13 -7.85
C PHE A 48 -19.60 -9.17 -6.37
N TYR A 49 -19.50 -10.35 -5.78
CA TYR A 49 -19.41 -10.50 -4.34
C TYR A 49 -18.03 -10.07 -3.83
N VAL A 50 -17.97 -9.63 -2.59
CA VAL A 50 -16.71 -9.24 -1.94
C VAL A 50 -15.67 -10.36 -2.01
N LYS A 51 -16.10 -11.59 -1.72
CA LYS A 51 -15.23 -12.76 -1.81
C LYS A 51 -14.56 -12.89 -3.18
N GLU A 52 -15.33 -12.74 -4.26
CA GLU A 52 -14.81 -12.84 -5.64
C GLU A 52 -13.75 -11.78 -5.94
N ILE A 53 -13.91 -10.55 -5.42
CA ILE A 53 -12.91 -9.48 -5.59
C ILE A 53 -11.63 -9.79 -4.82
N VAL A 54 -11.75 -10.30 -3.59
CA VAL A 54 -10.57 -10.67 -2.80
C VAL A 54 -9.83 -11.83 -3.47
N GLU A 55 -10.55 -12.82 -3.99
CA GLU A 55 -10.01 -13.97 -4.71
C GLU A 55 -9.18 -13.60 -5.96
N MET A 56 -9.48 -12.48 -6.63
CA MET A 56 -8.67 -11.97 -7.74
C MET A 56 -7.22 -11.63 -7.32
N GLY A 57 -6.95 -11.52 -6.02
CA GLY A 57 -5.59 -11.36 -5.51
C GLY A 57 -4.79 -12.64 -5.45
N TRP A 58 -5.41 -13.81 -5.56
CA TRP A 58 -4.70 -15.08 -5.48
C TRP A 58 -3.92 -15.40 -6.75
N ILE A 59 -2.62 -15.48 -6.67
CA ILE A 59 -1.70 -15.84 -7.78
C ILE A 59 -1.03 -17.21 -7.58
N GLY A 60 -1.28 -17.87 -6.45
CA GLY A 60 -0.78 -19.21 -6.16
C GLY A 60 -1.40 -20.26 -7.07
N LYS A 61 -0.69 -21.39 -7.23
CA LYS A 61 -1.05 -22.44 -8.20
C LYS A 61 -2.36 -23.18 -7.90
N ASN A 62 -2.75 -23.28 -6.62
CA ASN A 62 -3.93 -24.03 -6.22
C ASN A 62 -4.96 -23.13 -5.52
N CYS A 63 -5.98 -22.70 -6.26
CA CYS A 63 -7.06 -21.85 -5.75
C CYS A 63 -8.20 -22.59 -5.04
N LYS A 64 -8.06 -23.89 -4.76
CA LYS A 64 -9.05 -24.71 -4.03
C LYS A 64 -8.45 -25.46 -2.84
N GLY A 65 -7.15 -25.36 -2.62
CA GLY A 65 -6.46 -26.03 -1.52
C GLY A 65 -6.71 -25.36 -0.17
N SER A 66 -6.41 -26.08 0.90
CA SER A 66 -6.53 -25.58 2.28
C SER A 66 -5.72 -24.32 2.52
N GLU A 67 -4.54 -24.20 1.91
CA GLU A 67 -3.69 -23.01 1.99
C GLU A 67 -4.41 -21.75 1.49
N TYR A 68 -5.03 -21.84 0.31
CA TYR A 68 -5.82 -20.75 -0.25
C TYR A 68 -6.97 -20.35 0.68
N ILE A 69 -7.77 -21.32 1.14
CA ILE A 69 -8.93 -21.05 2.00
C ILE A 69 -8.49 -20.37 3.29
N ASN A 70 -7.46 -20.91 3.95
CA ASN A 70 -6.94 -20.35 5.20
C ASN A 70 -6.39 -18.96 4.99
N THR A 71 -5.61 -18.72 3.92
CA THR A 71 -5.04 -17.41 3.62
C THR A 71 -6.14 -16.38 3.32
N LEU A 72 -7.19 -16.77 2.58
CA LEU A 72 -8.34 -15.91 2.32
C LEU A 72 -9.05 -15.48 3.62
N LEU A 73 -9.30 -16.46 4.51
CA LEU A 73 -9.96 -16.20 5.80
C LEU A 73 -9.09 -15.29 6.69
N ASP A 74 -7.79 -15.57 6.77
CA ASP A 74 -6.84 -14.76 7.55
C ASP A 74 -6.80 -13.31 7.07
N VAL A 75 -6.70 -13.12 5.75
CA VAL A 75 -6.68 -11.77 5.17
C VAL A 75 -8.01 -11.06 5.38
N SER A 76 -9.13 -11.78 5.27
CA SER A 76 -10.47 -11.22 5.50
C SER A 76 -10.62 -10.72 6.94
N LYS A 77 -10.11 -11.48 7.91
CA LYS A 77 -10.07 -11.10 9.32
C LYS A 77 -9.14 -9.92 9.57
N GLU A 78 -7.92 -9.96 9.03
CA GLU A 78 -6.94 -8.89 9.18
C GLU A 78 -7.42 -7.55 8.60
N CYS A 79 -8.26 -7.60 7.54
CA CYS A 79 -8.84 -6.42 6.89
C CYS A 79 -10.25 -6.07 7.39
N PHE A 80 -10.79 -6.80 8.38
CA PHE A 80 -12.12 -6.55 8.96
C PHE A 80 -13.26 -6.60 7.93
N ILE A 81 -13.26 -7.65 7.09
CA ILE A 81 -14.27 -7.84 6.02
C ILE A 81 -14.94 -9.22 6.06
N GLU A 82 -14.78 -10.01 7.14
CA GLU A 82 -15.33 -11.38 7.24
C GLU A 82 -16.85 -11.38 7.03
N ASP A 83 -17.56 -10.46 7.65
CA ASP A 83 -19.01 -10.26 7.57
C ASP A 83 -19.49 -9.69 6.23
N LEU A 84 -18.55 -9.25 5.38
CA LEU A 84 -18.83 -8.66 4.08
C LEU A 84 -18.67 -9.65 2.92
N LEU A 85 -18.01 -10.79 3.12
CA LEU A 85 -17.61 -11.72 2.03
C LEU A 85 -18.77 -12.12 1.11
N ASN A 86 -19.97 -12.29 1.66
CA ASN A 86 -21.17 -12.69 0.93
C ASN A 86 -22.04 -11.51 0.49
N LYS A 87 -21.58 -10.25 0.69
CA LYS A 87 -22.28 -9.07 0.21
C LYS A 87 -21.82 -8.69 -1.19
N LYS A 88 -22.67 -8.02 -1.94
CA LYS A 88 -22.29 -7.41 -3.22
C LYS A 88 -21.48 -6.16 -2.99
N PHE A 89 -20.34 -6.05 -3.68
CA PHE A 89 -19.38 -4.95 -3.52
C PHE A 89 -20.00 -3.56 -3.73
N LYS A 90 -20.90 -3.44 -4.69
CA LYS A 90 -21.55 -2.15 -5.03
C LYS A 90 -22.38 -1.54 -3.89
N TYR A 91 -22.79 -2.36 -2.89
CA TYR A 91 -23.57 -1.89 -1.75
C TYR A 91 -22.73 -1.52 -0.54
N LEU A 92 -21.42 -1.65 -0.64
CA LEU A 92 -20.49 -1.31 0.43
C LEU A 92 -20.23 0.19 0.49
N SER A 93 -20.02 0.71 1.71
CA SER A 93 -19.48 2.05 1.92
C SER A 93 -18.07 2.20 1.34
N GLY A 94 -17.61 3.42 1.07
CA GLY A 94 -16.28 3.67 0.54
C GLY A 94 -15.16 3.07 1.41
N GLY A 95 -15.30 3.14 2.73
CA GLY A 95 -14.34 2.54 3.66
C GLY A 95 -14.34 1.01 3.62
N GLU A 96 -15.51 0.37 3.50
CA GLU A 96 -15.61 -1.08 3.31
C GLU A 96 -14.99 -1.51 1.99
N GLN A 97 -15.29 -0.81 0.88
CA GLN A 97 -14.68 -1.06 -0.42
C GLN A 97 -13.16 -0.94 -0.35
N ARG A 98 -12.65 0.07 0.37
CA ARG A 98 -11.20 0.26 0.57
C ARG A 98 -10.56 -0.93 1.29
N ARG A 99 -11.19 -1.43 2.34
CA ARG A 99 -10.73 -2.62 3.07
C ARG A 99 -10.76 -3.89 2.21
N VAL A 100 -11.74 -4.05 1.32
CA VAL A 100 -11.81 -5.16 0.35
C VAL A 100 -10.62 -5.10 -0.63
N HIS A 101 -10.29 -3.93 -1.16
CA HIS A 101 -9.14 -3.77 -2.03
C HIS A 101 -7.80 -4.02 -1.32
N LEU A 102 -7.68 -3.61 -0.05
CA LEU A 102 -6.53 -3.96 0.79
C LEU A 102 -6.43 -5.47 0.97
N ALA A 103 -7.54 -6.14 1.29
CA ALA A 103 -7.58 -7.60 1.44
C ALA A 103 -7.14 -8.32 0.16
N ARG A 104 -7.62 -7.90 -1.02
CA ARG A 104 -7.17 -8.41 -2.31
C ARG A 104 -5.65 -8.27 -2.48
N THR A 105 -5.11 -7.10 -2.16
CA THR A 105 -3.67 -6.82 -2.30
C THR A 105 -2.83 -7.64 -1.32
N PHE A 106 -3.30 -7.81 -0.09
CA PHE A 106 -2.63 -8.65 0.91
C PHE A 106 -2.74 -10.13 0.59
N LEU A 107 -3.85 -10.58 0.00
CA LEU A 107 -3.98 -11.95 -0.50
C LEU A 107 -2.94 -12.23 -1.59
N GLN A 108 -2.75 -11.30 -2.54
CA GLN A 108 -1.69 -11.40 -3.55
C GLN A 108 -0.32 -11.53 -2.87
N LEU A 109 0.01 -10.63 -1.94
CA LEU A 109 1.29 -10.64 -1.25
C LEU A 109 1.58 -11.97 -0.53
N LYS A 110 0.57 -12.55 0.12
CA LYS A 110 0.69 -13.83 0.85
C LYS A 110 0.76 -15.04 -0.08
N SER A 111 0.17 -14.96 -1.27
CA SER A 111 0.15 -16.05 -2.26
C SER A 111 1.36 -16.05 -3.22
N MET A 112 2.26 -15.07 -3.13
CA MET A 112 3.47 -14.98 -3.94
C MET A 112 4.40 -16.15 -3.66
N ASP A 113 4.96 -16.74 -4.71
CA ASP A 113 5.98 -17.76 -4.60
C ASP A 113 7.22 -17.23 -3.86
N ASN A 114 7.85 -18.10 -3.04
CA ASN A 114 9.04 -17.74 -2.27
C ASN A 114 10.36 -17.76 -3.10
N PHE A 115 10.27 -17.85 -4.42
CA PHE A 115 11.43 -17.84 -5.31
C PHE A 115 12.23 -16.54 -5.28
N LEU A 116 11.57 -15.42 -5.05
CA LEU A 116 12.22 -14.12 -4.93
C LEU A 116 12.46 -13.84 -3.44
N LYS A 117 13.71 -13.51 -3.10
CA LYS A 117 14.13 -13.22 -1.72
C LYS A 117 13.34 -12.05 -1.10
N ASN A 118 12.96 -11.07 -1.91
CA ASN A 118 12.32 -9.85 -1.46
C ASN A 118 10.97 -9.69 -2.14
N LYS A 119 9.97 -9.35 -1.35
CA LYS A 119 8.62 -9.00 -1.81
C LYS A 119 8.36 -7.53 -1.53
N TYR A 120 7.56 -6.91 -2.37
CA TYR A 120 7.25 -5.50 -2.25
C TYR A 120 5.74 -5.26 -2.21
N LEU A 121 5.34 -4.27 -1.43
CA LEU A 121 3.96 -3.83 -1.31
C LEU A 121 3.89 -2.34 -1.67
N ILE A 122 3.12 -2.02 -2.69
CA ILE A 122 2.92 -0.64 -3.15
C ILE A 122 1.48 -0.25 -2.88
N LEU A 123 1.28 0.78 -2.07
CA LEU A 123 -0.04 1.24 -1.65
C LEU A 123 -0.22 2.72 -2.01
N ASP A 124 -1.17 2.99 -2.91
CA ASP A 124 -1.51 4.35 -3.31
C ASP A 124 -2.74 4.83 -2.52
N GLU A 125 -2.49 5.72 -1.55
CA GLU A 125 -3.48 6.29 -0.64
C GLU A 125 -4.37 5.24 0.06
N PRO A 126 -3.80 4.24 0.74
CA PRO A 126 -4.57 3.08 1.25
C PRO A 126 -5.58 3.44 2.33
N LEU A 127 -5.46 4.60 2.98
CA LEU A 127 -6.28 5.00 4.13
C LEU A 127 -7.47 5.89 3.75
N THR A 128 -7.58 6.32 2.50
CA THR A 128 -8.68 7.18 2.04
C THR A 128 -10.04 6.54 2.30
N HIS A 129 -11.00 7.30 2.82
CA HIS A 129 -12.35 6.89 3.24
C HIS A 129 -12.43 5.93 4.44
N LEU A 130 -11.32 5.62 5.09
CA LEU A 130 -11.34 4.88 6.36
C LEU A 130 -11.62 5.86 7.51
N ASP A 131 -12.32 5.38 8.53
CA ASP A 131 -12.34 6.07 9.82
C ASP A 131 -11.04 5.81 10.59
N ILE A 132 -10.77 6.65 11.59
CA ILE A 132 -9.52 6.63 12.34
C ILE A 132 -9.24 5.28 13.02
N TYR A 133 -10.30 4.53 13.39
CA TYR A 133 -10.13 3.21 14.00
C TYR A 133 -9.50 2.24 13.00
N TYR A 134 -10.06 2.15 11.79
CA TYR A 134 -9.52 1.26 10.74
C TYR A 134 -8.20 1.76 10.19
N GLU A 135 -7.98 3.07 10.07
CA GLU A 135 -6.67 3.62 9.68
C GLU A 135 -5.56 3.09 10.59
N ILE A 136 -5.72 3.21 11.90
CA ILE A 136 -4.71 2.75 12.86
C ILE A 136 -4.55 1.23 12.83
N LYS A 137 -5.64 0.48 12.69
CA LYS A 137 -5.59 -0.99 12.59
C LYS A 137 -4.83 -1.45 11.34
N ILE A 138 -5.15 -0.88 10.18
CA ILE A 138 -4.48 -1.17 8.90
C ILE A 138 -3.01 -0.75 8.96
N MET A 139 -2.67 0.42 9.49
CA MET A 139 -1.27 0.84 9.63
C MET A 139 -0.47 -0.09 10.54
N ASN A 140 -1.06 -0.59 11.62
CA ASN A 140 -0.40 -1.59 12.47
C ASN A 140 -0.21 -2.93 11.75
N LEU A 141 -1.16 -3.36 10.90
CA LEU A 141 -1.03 -4.54 10.06
C LEU A 141 0.12 -4.36 9.05
N ILE A 142 0.14 -3.23 8.33
CA ILE A 142 1.22 -2.89 7.40
C ILE A 142 2.58 -2.90 8.10
N LYS A 143 2.66 -2.36 9.32
CA LYS A 143 3.88 -2.41 10.13
C LYS A 143 4.30 -3.84 10.50
N LYS A 144 3.34 -4.74 10.76
CA LYS A 144 3.65 -6.18 10.98
C LYS A 144 4.19 -6.81 9.70
N ILE A 145 3.58 -6.54 8.54
CA ILE A 145 4.05 -7.02 7.24
C ILE A 145 5.47 -6.52 6.97
N ALA A 146 5.78 -5.24 7.22
CA ALA A 146 7.14 -4.71 7.05
C ALA A 146 8.19 -5.45 7.89
N LYS A 147 7.83 -5.90 9.09
CA LYS A 147 8.74 -6.67 9.98
C LYS A 147 9.08 -8.06 9.43
N THR A 148 8.32 -8.61 8.49
CA THR A 148 8.66 -9.88 7.81
C THR A 148 9.68 -9.71 6.67
N GLY A 149 10.18 -8.49 6.45
CA GLY A 149 11.16 -8.20 5.39
C GLY A 149 10.55 -7.69 4.09
N VAL A 150 9.23 -7.51 4.02
CA VAL A 150 8.56 -6.92 2.85
C VAL A 150 8.92 -5.44 2.73
N GLY A 151 9.41 -5.04 1.55
CA GLY A 151 9.64 -3.64 1.20
C GLY A 151 8.30 -2.93 0.96
N ILE A 152 8.02 -1.82 1.67
CA ILE A 152 6.74 -1.12 1.55
C ILE A 152 6.96 0.30 1.02
N LEU A 153 6.27 0.62 -0.08
CA LEU A 153 6.11 1.97 -0.60
C LEU A 153 4.65 2.39 -0.44
N MET A 154 4.41 3.53 0.21
CA MET A 154 3.06 4.01 0.47
C MET A 154 2.96 5.51 0.21
N ILE A 155 1.91 5.92 -0.48
CA ILE A 155 1.55 7.34 -0.61
C ILE A 155 0.59 7.70 0.52
N LEU A 156 0.92 8.75 1.23
CA LEU A 156 0.14 9.26 2.35
C LEU A 156 -0.06 10.77 2.22
N HIS A 157 -1.22 11.26 2.64
CA HIS A 157 -1.51 12.69 2.77
C HIS A 157 -1.32 13.19 4.19
N ASP A 158 -1.56 12.35 5.19
CA ASP A 158 -1.40 12.70 6.60
C ASP A 158 0.07 12.61 7.03
N LEU A 159 0.63 13.79 7.37
CA LEU A 159 2.02 13.90 7.82
C LEU A 159 2.26 13.26 9.19
N ASN A 160 1.24 13.21 10.07
CA ASN A 160 1.36 12.58 11.38
C ASN A 160 1.38 11.05 11.28
N ILE A 161 0.57 10.50 10.37
CA ILE A 161 0.64 9.06 10.04
C ILE A 161 2.02 8.74 9.43
N ALA A 162 2.49 9.56 8.48
CA ALA A 162 3.80 9.39 7.88
C ALA A 162 4.92 9.48 8.93
N LEU A 163 4.87 10.47 9.82
CA LEU A 163 5.84 10.64 10.91
C LEU A 163 5.90 9.44 11.85
N LYS A 164 4.73 8.87 12.18
CA LYS A 164 4.60 7.77 13.15
C LYS A 164 5.01 6.41 12.59
N PHE A 165 4.74 6.15 11.30
CA PHE A 165 4.83 4.81 10.73
C PHE A 165 5.96 4.62 9.72
N SER A 166 6.52 5.69 9.13
CA SER A 166 7.53 5.58 8.08
C SER A 166 8.95 5.61 8.64
N ASN A 167 9.83 4.79 8.08
CA ASN A 167 11.28 4.83 8.37
C ASN A 167 11.98 5.90 7.52
N LYS A 168 11.59 5.98 6.24
CA LYS A 168 12.09 6.93 5.25
C LYS A 168 10.92 7.61 4.56
N ILE A 169 11.10 8.84 4.16
CA ILE A 169 10.10 9.64 3.44
C ILE A 169 10.75 10.26 2.21
N ALA A 170 9.95 10.39 1.16
CA ALA A 170 10.25 11.17 -0.03
C ALA A 170 9.12 12.20 -0.22
N ILE A 171 9.48 13.48 -0.29
CA ILE A 171 8.54 14.58 -0.52
C ILE A 171 8.61 15.00 -1.98
N PHE A 172 7.48 14.94 -2.67
CA PHE A 172 7.32 15.41 -4.04
C PHE A 172 6.49 16.69 -4.06
N SER A 173 6.90 17.63 -4.88
CA SER A 173 6.15 18.85 -5.16
C SER A 173 6.34 19.28 -6.60
N LYS A 174 5.26 19.64 -7.30
CA LYS A 174 5.27 20.05 -8.71
C LYS A 174 6.04 19.08 -9.62
N GLY A 175 5.81 17.78 -9.43
CA GLY A 175 6.44 16.70 -10.20
C GLY A 175 7.92 16.43 -9.90
N LYS A 176 8.53 17.12 -8.90
CA LYS A 176 9.95 16.97 -8.56
C LYS A 176 10.11 16.43 -7.15
N LEU A 177 11.11 15.56 -6.96
CA LEU A 177 11.57 15.14 -5.65
C LEU A 177 12.25 16.30 -4.93
N LYS A 178 11.70 16.76 -3.82
CA LYS A 178 12.20 17.87 -3.02
C LYS A 178 13.16 17.44 -1.92
N SER A 179 12.78 16.37 -1.22
CA SER A 179 13.58 15.84 -0.13
C SER A 179 13.31 14.35 0.03
N HIS A 180 14.32 13.58 0.42
CA HIS A 180 14.17 12.17 0.76
C HIS A 180 15.18 11.75 1.84
N GLY A 181 14.86 10.72 2.60
CA GLY A 181 15.73 10.17 3.63
C GLY A 181 15.00 9.73 4.87
N LEU A 182 15.71 9.63 5.98
CA LEU A 182 15.10 9.28 7.27
C LEU A 182 14.00 10.27 7.65
N THR A 183 12.89 9.76 8.17
CA THR A 183 11.72 10.56 8.57
C THR A 183 12.10 11.76 9.42
N SER A 184 12.96 11.57 10.43
CA SER A 184 13.42 12.63 11.33
C SER A 184 14.28 13.73 10.67
N LYS A 185 14.86 13.44 9.50
CA LYS A 185 15.67 14.39 8.72
C LYS A 185 14.86 15.11 7.63
N VAL A 186 13.80 14.48 7.16
CA VAL A 186 12.95 14.99 6.06
C VAL A 186 11.78 15.80 6.60
N LEU A 187 11.06 15.32 7.60
CA LEU A 187 9.94 16.04 8.22
C LEU A 187 10.49 17.05 9.26
N VAL A 188 11.05 18.13 8.75
CA VAL A 188 11.54 19.27 9.55
C VAL A 188 10.83 20.54 9.09
N PRO A 189 10.66 21.56 9.97
CA PRO A 189 9.91 22.77 9.66
C PRO A 189 10.34 23.44 8.35
N LYS A 190 11.64 23.51 8.07
CA LYS A 190 12.18 24.08 6.84
C LYS A 190 11.63 23.40 5.58
N ASN A 191 11.75 22.06 5.48
CA ASN A 191 11.30 21.31 4.31
C ASN A 191 9.79 21.37 4.14
N LEU A 192 9.05 21.36 5.25
CA LEU A 192 7.59 21.46 5.25
C LEU A 192 7.14 22.85 4.76
N LYS A 193 7.75 23.92 5.24
CA LYS A 193 7.47 25.29 4.76
C LYS A 193 7.77 25.45 3.27
N GLU A 194 8.93 24.97 2.81
CA GLU A 194 9.32 25.02 1.39
C GLU A 194 8.36 24.22 0.48
N THR A 195 7.76 23.14 1.00
CA THR A 195 6.89 22.27 0.21
C THR A 195 5.44 22.71 0.23
N TYR A 196 4.91 23.05 1.39
CA TYR A 196 3.48 23.32 1.61
C TYR A 196 3.16 24.83 1.69
N GLY A 197 4.19 25.68 1.86
CA GLY A 197 4.00 27.12 2.01
C GLY A 197 3.43 27.53 3.37
N LEU A 198 3.38 26.63 4.33
CA LEU A 198 2.82 26.82 5.67
C LEU A 198 3.91 26.67 6.73
N ASP A 199 3.84 27.49 7.77
CA ASP A 199 4.65 27.29 8.97
C ASP A 199 4.07 26.12 9.77
N MET A 200 4.91 25.10 10.02
CA MET A 200 4.54 23.89 10.75
C MET A 200 5.53 23.63 11.85
N HIS A 201 5.03 23.28 13.02
CA HIS A 201 5.86 22.89 14.17
C HIS A 201 5.95 21.38 14.27
N VAL A 202 7.18 20.86 14.39
CA VAL A 202 7.45 19.43 14.58
C VAL A 202 7.84 19.22 16.04
N HIS A 203 6.92 18.63 16.80
CA HIS A 203 7.14 18.29 18.21
C HIS A 203 7.79 16.91 18.32
N LYS A 204 8.69 16.74 19.31
CA LYS A 204 9.42 15.48 19.51
C LYS A 204 8.85 14.61 20.64
N ASN A 205 8.24 15.24 21.64
CA ASN A 205 7.66 14.55 22.80
C ASN A 205 6.31 15.19 23.21
N PRO A 206 5.16 14.60 22.84
CA PRO A 206 4.98 13.51 21.88
C PRO A 206 5.37 13.92 20.46
N ASN A 207 5.65 12.91 19.60
CA ASN A 207 6.08 13.16 18.23
C ASN A 207 4.86 13.43 17.34
N TYR A 208 4.64 14.69 16.95
CA TYR A 208 3.56 15.10 16.04
C TYR A 208 3.90 16.40 15.30
N ILE A 209 3.17 16.66 14.21
CA ILE A 209 3.26 17.88 13.42
C ILE A 209 2.01 18.71 13.65
N GLN A 210 2.19 19.96 14.01
CA GLN A 210 1.15 20.96 14.18
C GLN A 210 1.14 21.88 12.97
N TYR A 211 -0.05 22.09 12.37
CA TYR A 211 -0.23 22.86 11.14
C TYR A 211 -0.66 24.31 11.40
N PHE A 212 -1.04 24.65 12.62
CA PHE A 212 -1.56 25.98 13.02
C PHE A 212 -1.30 26.24 14.49
#